data_a35fd5951ac5e81fbfe7113db7fe1e8c
#
_entry.id   a35fd5951ac5e81fbfe7113db7fe1e8c
#
_cell.length_a   1.000
_cell.length_b   1.000
_cell.length_c   1.000
_cell.angle_alpha   90.00
_cell.angle_beta   90.00
_cell.angle_gamma   90.00
#
_symmetry.space_group_name_H-M   'P 1'
#
loop_
_entity.id
_entity.type
_entity.pdbx_description
1 polymer ?
#
loop_
_entity_poly.entity_id
_entity_poly.type
_entity_poly.pdbx_seq_one_letter_code
_entity_poly.pdbx_strand_id
1 'polypeptide(L)'
;MLNYLKKIFSIFLIFNLTFVSSAQAAATFDDINGDGTGFDVSDQGTNARSVAFNNDGTKMFVVDKAHEEINVYTLTTGFDLSTATFNDINGDGTGFDVSGQEANPQGIAFNNDGTKMFVVGTSGDDVNEYTLSVGFDLTSTVTFVDSFDISGQEESAWDVEFNNDGTKMFVTGMSGETAIHEYTLSTGFDLTSTVTFVVTFDASGQDNRPRGMAFNNDGTKMFVVGYSGEDVNVYTLSTGFDLTSTVTFVDSFDVSNEDDGPVDIAFNNTGSKMFVVGLNDDEINSYSLSCGFKVTNSEKCEEPPKIKDVRGIVDAQINTAKKIVEDT
;
A
#
# COMPACT_ATOMS: atom_id res chain seq x y z
N MET A 1 -37.44 26.01 -34.97
CA MET A 1 -36.13 25.39 -34.79
C MET A 1 -35.77 25.18 -33.29
N LEU A 2 -35.96 26.18 -32.42
CA LEU A 2 -35.63 26.07 -30.99
C LEU A 2 -36.41 25.00 -30.22
N ASN A 3 -37.70 24.78 -30.54
CA ASN A 3 -38.53 23.78 -29.88
C ASN A 3 -38.20 22.34 -30.32
N TYR A 4 -37.57 22.16 -31.49
CA TYR A 4 -37.17 20.85 -31.97
C TYR A 4 -35.83 20.44 -31.30
N LEU A 5 -34.92 21.37 -31.08
CA LEU A 5 -33.70 21.16 -30.34
C LEU A 5 -33.95 20.84 -28.85
N LYS A 6 -34.92 21.47 -28.22
CA LYS A 6 -35.33 21.15 -26.85
C LYS A 6 -35.88 19.73 -26.71
N LYS A 7 -36.65 19.24 -27.71
CA LYS A 7 -37.16 17.85 -27.71
C LYS A 7 -36.05 16.81 -27.94
N ILE A 8 -35.09 17.10 -28.81
CA ILE A 8 -33.94 16.20 -29.06
C ILE A 8 -33.03 16.14 -27.81
N PHE A 9 -32.78 17.26 -27.14
CA PHE A 9 -32.01 17.27 -25.91
C PHE A 9 -32.74 16.58 -24.74
N SER A 10 -34.06 16.69 -24.62
CA SER A 10 -34.83 15.96 -23.62
C SER A 10 -34.86 14.44 -23.86
N ILE A 11 -34.83 13.99 -25.13
CA ILE A 11 -34.81 12.56 -25.46
C ILE A 11 -33.42 11.94 -25.22
N PHE A 12 -32.34 12.72 -25.40
CA PHE A 12 -30.96 12.23 -25.12
C PHE A 12 -30.62 12.21 -23.61
N LEU A 13 -31.32 12.98 -22.78
CA LEU A 13 -31.08 13.04 -21.34
C LEU A 13 -31.87 11.99 -20.53
N ILE A 14 -32.79 11.25 -21.16
CA ILE A 14 -33.61 10.21 -20.50
C ILE A 14 -33.08 8.80 -20.74
N PHE A 15 -32.11 8.61 -21.63
CA PHE A 15 -31.48 7.31 -21.84
C PHE A 15 -30.21 7.17 -21.02
N ASN A 16 -30.26 6.25 -20.08
CA ASN A 16 -29.19 5.70 -19.27
C ASN A 16 -28.77 6.46 -18.01
N LEU A 17 -29.64 6.50 -17.02
CA LEU A 17 -29.22 6.46 -15.62
C LEU A 17 -30.06 5.43 -14.85
N THR A 18 -30.14 4.22 -15.35
CA THR A 18 -30.31 3.06 -14.46
C THR A 18 -28.91 2.65 -14.04
N PHE A 19 -28.37 3.29 -13.00
CA PHE A 19 -27.37 2.64 -12.19
C PHE A 19 -28.05 1.44 -11.53
N VAL A 20 -27.95 0.29 -12.19
CA VAL A 20 -27.98 -0.96 -11.46
C VAL A 20 -26.68 -0.95 -10.67
N SER A 21 -26.72 -0.54 -9.43
CA SER A 21 -25.65 -0.87 -8.50
C SER A 21 -25.73 -2.37 -8.28
N SER A 22 -25.14 -3.17 -9.17
CA SER A 22 -24.62 -4.44 -8.70
C SER A 22 -23.67 -4.06 -7.57
N ALA A 23 -23.87 -4.59 -6.39
CA ALA A 23 -22.87 -4.49 -5.33
C ALA A 23 -21.60 -5.13 -5.91
N GLN A 24 -20.67 -4.31 -6.40
CA GLN A 24 -19.39 -4.79 -6.90
C GLN A 24 -18.62 -5.22 -5.66
N ALA A 25 -18.01 -6.39 -5.72
CA ALA A 25 -17.10 -6.84 -4.66
C ALA A 25 -16.13 -5.71 -4.30
N ALA A 26 -15.80 -5.56 -3.04
CA ALA A 26 -14.93 -4.49 -2.58
C ALA A 26 -13.54 -4.67 -3.16
N ALA A 27 -12.98 -5.88 -3.02
CA ALA A 27 -11.74 -6.32 -3.65
C ALA A 27 -12.04 -7.54 -4.54
N THR A 28 -11.30 -7.68 -5.62
CA THR A 28 -11.39 -8.80 -6.55
C THR A 28 -9.98 -9.20 -6.93
N PHE A 29 -9.65 -10.47 -6.77
CA PHE A 29 -8.35 -11.03 -7.17
C PHE A 29 -8.13 -10.84 -8.68
N ASP A 30 -6.93 -10.38 -9.04
CA ASP A 30 -6.51 -10.22 -10.42
C ASP A 30 -5.73 -11.48 -10.83
N ASP A 31 -6.40 -12.46 -11.40
CA ASP A 31 -5.77 -13.66 -11.96
C ASP A 31 -4.94 -13.28 -13.20
N ILE A 32 -3.67 -12.87 -12.97
CA ILE A 32 -2.81 -12.31 -14.02
C ILE A 32 -2.28 -13.35 -14.99
N ASN A 33 -2.27 -14.62 -14.59
CA ASN A 33 -1.76 -15.74 -15.39
C ASN A 33 -2.90 -16.60 -15.97
N GLY A 34 -4.12 -16.46 -15.45
CA GLY A 34 -5.29 -17.25 -15.85
C GLY A 34 -5.29 -18.68 -15.27
N ASP A 35 -4.51 -18.93 -14.24
CA ASP A 35 -4.38 -20.21 -13.54
C ASP A 35 -4.77 -20.17 -12.06
N GLY A 36 -5.22 -18.99 -11.60
CA GLY A 36 -5.66 -18.75 -10.23
C GLY A 36 -4.53 -18.41 -9.26
N THR A 37 -3.31 -18.10 -9.77
CA THR A 37 -2.14 -17.76 -8.96
C THR A 37 -1.74 -16.30 -9.12
N GLY A 38 -0.90 -15.79 -8.19
CA GLY A 38 -0.33 -14.47 -8.21
C GLY A 38 0.91 -14.34 -9.12
N PHE A 39 1.74 -13.38 -8.86
CA PHE A 39 3.04 -13.20 -9.50
C PHE A 39 4.08 -14.01 -8.74
N ASP A 40 4.57 -15.07 -9.36
CA ASP A 40 5.59 -15.97 -8.80
C ASP A 40 6.97 -15.29 -8.76
N VAL A 41 7.57 -15.20 -7.58
CA VAL A 41 8.91 -14.65 -7.35
C VAL A 41 9.93 -15.73 -6.94
N SER A 42 9.53 -17.02 -6.92
CA SER A 42 10.33 -18.14 -6.42
C SER A 42 11.62 -18.40 -7.24
N ASP A 43 11.67 -17.96 -8.49
CA ASP A 43 12.88 -18.07 -9.33
C ASP A 43 14.04 -17.19 -8.80
N GLN A 44 13.74 -16.10 -8.07
CA GLN A 44 14.72 -15.17 -7.50
C GLN A 44 14.85 -15.30 -5.98
N GLY A 45 13.83 -15.80 -5.31
CA GLY A 45 13.84 -15.97 -3.87
C GLY A 45 12.79 -16.96 -3.42
N THR A 46 13.10 -17.78 -2.43
CA THR A 46 12.19 -18.84 -1.93
C THR A 46 11.58 -18.47 -0.59
N ASN A 47 11.57 -17.21 -0.21
CA ASN A 47 11.05 -16.74 1.07
C ASN A 47 10.70 -15.25 0.99
N ALA A 48 9.74 -14.92 0.12
CA ALA A 48 9.23 -13.56 -0.02
C ALA A 48 8.59 -13.07 1.29
N ARG A 49 8.90 -11.83 1.69
CA ARG A 49 8.48 -11.27 2.98
C ARG A 49 7.75 -9.96 2.88
N SER A 50 8.18 -9.07 2.03
CA SER A 50 7.61 -7.74 1.91
C SER A 50 7.70 -7.24 0.47
N VAL A 51 6.80 -6.36 0.08
CA VAL A 51 6.74 -5.72 -1.22
C VAL A 51 6.60 -4.21 -1.09
N ALA A 52 7.47 -3.48 -1.77
CA ALA A 52 7.35 -2.04 -1.92
C ALA A 52 7.39 -1.64 -3.40
N PHE A 53 6.82 -0.48 -3.71
CA PHE A 53 6.82 0.08 -5.07
C PHE A 53 7.41 1.49 -5.08
N ASN A 54 7.98 1.89 -6.20
CA ASN A 54 8.26 3.30 -6.44
C ASN A 54 6.95 4.05 -6.74
N ASN A 55 7.03 5.40 -6.78
CA ASN A 55 5.84 6.26 -6.87
C ASN A 55 4.94 6.04 -8.08
N ASP A 56 5.47 5.59 -9.21
CA ASP A 56 4.69 5.33 -10.43
C ASP A 56 4.43 3.84 -10.67
N GLY A 57 4.89 2.98 -9.74
CA GLY A 57 4.71 1.53 -9.79
C GLY A 57 5.51 0.83 -10.88
N THR A 58 6.46 1.52 -11.50
CA THR A 58 7.31 0.91 -12.54
C THR A 58 8.47 0.10 -11.99
N LYS A 59 8.73 0.20 -10.68
CA LYS A 59 9.66 -0.65 -9.93
C LYS A 59 8.94 -1.29 -8.74
N MET A 60 9.23 -2.56 -8.52
CA MET A 60 8.79 -3.33 -7.38
C MET A 60 10.03 -3.90 -6.68
N PHE A 61 10.03 -3.84 -5.37
CA PHE A 61 11.08 -4.34 -4.49
C PHE A 61 10.50 -5.43 -3.62
N VAL A 62 11.13 -6.59 -3.61
CA VAL A 62 10.68 -7.75 -2.83
C VAL A 62 11.78 -8.17 -1.89
N VAL A 63 11.48 -8.22 -0.60
CA VAL A 63 12.40 -8.75 0.39
C VAL A 63 12.44 -10.26 0.29
N ASP A 64 13.60 -10.83 0.03
CA ASP A 64 13.85 -12.26 0.15
C ASP A 64 14.68 -12.57 1.39
N LYS A 65 14.03 -13.22 2.35
CA LYS A 65 14.68 -13.62 3.59
C LYS A 65 15.71 -14.72 3.38
N ALA A 66 15.49 -15.64 2.44
CA ALA A 66 16.35 -16.81 2.28
C ALA A 66 17.75 -16.45 1.78
N HIS A 67 17.86 -15.40 0.98
CA HIS A 67 19.13 -14.90 0.45
C HIS A 67 19.59 -13.61 1.14
N GLU A 68 18.81 -13.07 2.09
CA GLU A 68 19.14 -11.85 2.84
C GLU A 68 19.29 -10.64 1.90
N GLU A 69 18.37 -10.54 0.90
CA GLU A 69 18.47 -9.55 -0.17
C GLU A 69 17.14 -8.89 -0.53
N ILE A 70 17.23 -7.82 -1.32
CA ILE A 70 16.08 -7.14 -1.90
C ILE A 70 16.12 -7.33 -3.40
N ASN A 71 15.17 -8.09 -3.93
CA ASN A 71 14.97 -8.35 -5.34
C ASN A 71 14.26 -7.18 -6.00
N VAL A 72 14.75 -6.75 -7.18
CA VAL A 72 14.17 -5.63 -7.92
C VAL A 72 13.50 -6.12 -9.19
N TYR A 73 12.28 -5.66 -9.45
CA TYR A 73 11.54 -5.93 -10.67
C TYR A 73 11.20 -4.62 -11.37
N THR A 74 11.28 -4.63 -12.70
CA THR A 74 10.83 -3.52 -13.54
C THR A 74 9.50 -3.88 -14.19
N LEU A 75 8.50 -3.00 -14.07
CA LEU A 75 7.18 -3.14 -14.65
C LEU A 75 7.04 -2.16 -15.83
N THR A 76 6.67 -2.66 -17.01
CA THR A 76 6.46 -1.79 -18.18
C THR A 76 5.16 -0.98 -18.08
N THR A 77 4.22 -1.45 -17.26
CA THR A 77 3.01 -0.71 -16.87
C THR A 77 2.99 -0.64 -15.35
N GLY A 78 2.93 0.56 -14.78
CA GLY A 78 2.99 0.75 -13.34
C GLY A 78 1.90 -0.02 -12.61
N PHE A 79 2.29 -0.74 -11.55
CA PHE A 79 1.40 -1.55 -10.71
C PHE A 79 0.67 -2.69 -11.46
N ASP A 80 1.19 -3.12 -12.61
CA ASP A 80 0.66 -4.26 -13.36
C ASP A 80 1.68 -5.40 -13.31
N LEU A 81 1.47 -6.35 -12.39
CA LEU A 81 2.38 -7.46 -12.13
C LEU A 81 2.56 -8.36 -13.35
N SER A 82 1.59 -8.43 -14.28
CA SER A 82 1.72 -9.19 -15.53
C SER A 82 2.84 -8.68 -16.44
N THR A 83 3.35 -7.47 -16.17
CA THR A 83 4.42 -6.82 -16.94
C THR A 83 5.76 -6.80 -16.20
N ALA A 84 5.83 -7.42 -15.02
CA ALA A 84 7.02 -7.43 -14.18
C ALA A 84 8.13 -8.32 -14.78
N THR A 85 9.35 -7.85 -14.67
CA THR A 85 10.54 -8.58 -15.10
C THR A 85 11.63 -8.36 -14.05
N PHE A 86 12.27 -9.44 -13.61
CA PHE A 86 13.39 -9.35 -12.67
C PHE A 86 14.51 -8.50 -13.26
N ASN A 87 15.04 -7.61 -12.43
CA ASN A 87 16.17 -6.77 -12.77
C ASN A 87 17.41 -7.27 -12.02
N ASP A 88 18.23 -8.06 -12.71
CA ASP A 88 19.51 -8.54 -12.20
C ASP A 88 20.48 -7.36 -12.04
N ILE A 89 20.48 -6.78 -10.83
CA ILE A 89 21.22 -5.54 -10.56
C ILE A 89 22.73 -5.74 -10.44
N ASN A 90 23.17 -6.97 -10.17
CA ASN A 90 24.57 -7.34 -9.98
C ASN A 90 25.15 -8.12 -11.17
N GLY A 91 24.31 -8.66 -12.05
CA GLY A 91 24.69 -9.49 -13.20
C GLY A 91 25.04 -10.93 -12.82
N ASP A 92 24.65 -11.37 -11.62
CA ASP A 92 24.87 -12.71 -11.07
C ASP A 92 23.57 -13.43 -10.68
N GLY A 93 22.43 -12.79 -10.96
CA GLY A 93 21.10 -13.34 -10.68
C GLY A 93 20.61 -13.05 -9.26
N THR A 94 21.26 -12.13 -8.52
CA THR A 94 20.92 -11.80 -7.14
C THR A 94 20.37 -10.37 -6.99
N GLY A 95 19.72 -10.09 -5.85
CA GLY A 95 19.23 -8.78 -5.45
C GLY A 95 20.29 -7.93 -4.74
N PHE A 96 19.84 -6.92 -4.01
CA PHE A 96 20.70 -6.09 -3.17
C PHE A 96 20.89 -6.77 -1.80
N ASP A 97 22.13 -7.11 -1.47
CA ASP A 97 22.53 -7.78 -0.21
C ASP A 97 22.37 -6.84 1.00
N VAL A 98 21.57 -7.23 1.98
CA VAL A 98 21.36 -6.54 3.27
C VAL A 98 21.91 -7.34 4.46
N SER A 99 22.51 -8.49 4.22
CA SER A 99 23.01 -9.42 5.26
C SER A 99 23.99 -8.79 6.24
N GLY A 100 24.71 -7.74 5.80
CA GLY A 100 25.65 -7.02 6.64
C GLY A 100 25.01 -6.29 7.83
N GLN A 101 23.73 -5.97 7.75
CA GLN A 101 22.95 -5.29 8.78
C GLN A 101 21.81 -6.15 9.30
N GLU A 102 21.12 -6.89 8.42
CA GLU A 102 19.99 -7.74 8.81
C GLU A 102 20.06 -9.12 8.15
N ALA A 103 20.29 -10.16 8.95
CA ALA A 103 20.39 -11.55 8.50
C ALA A 103 19.03 -12.28 8.37
N ASN A 104 17.96 -11.64 8.77
CA ASN A 104 16.60 -12.16 8.61
C ASN A 104 15.65 -11.03 8.22
N PRO A 105 15.83 -10.39 7.04
CA PRO A 105 15.01 -9.27 6.62
C PRO A 105 13.54 -9.68 6.46
N GLN A 106 12.63 -8.81 6.87
CA GLN A 106 11.20 -9.04 6.86
C GLN A 106 10.45 -7.93 6.15
N GLY A 107 10.74 -6.66 6.43
CA GLY A 107 10.03 -5.50 5.92
C GLY A 107 10.93 -4.48 5.26
N ILE A 108 10.38 -3.73 4.30
CA ILE A 108 11.07 -2.66 3.57
C ILE A 108 10.16 -1.46 3.37
N ALA A 109 10.69 -0.26 3.64
CA ALA A 109 10.03 0.99 3.30
C ALA A 109 10.99 1.96 2.60
N PHE A 110 10.43 2.93 1.88
CA PHE A 110 11.18 4.02 1.27
C PHE A 110 10.61 5.38 1.71
N ASN A 111 11.45 6.40 1.70
CA ASN A 111 10.96 7.77 1.76
C ASN A 111 10.32 8.17 0.42
N ASN A 112 9.65 9.33 0.39
CA ASN A 112 8.83 9.77 -0.76
C ASN A 112 9.56 9.88 -2.09
N ASP A 113 10.86 10.17 -2.11
CA ASP A 113 11.65 10.29 -3.33
C ASP A 113 12.58 9.07 -3.57
N GLY A 114 12.49 8.07 -2.70
CA GLY A 114 13.25 6.82 -2.79
C GLY A 114 14.75 6.98 -2.52
N THR A 115 15.20 8.13 -2.01
CA THR A 115 16.61 8.36 -1.67
C THR A 115 17.01 7.75 -0.35
N LYS A 116 16.04 7.30 0.44
CA LYS A 116 16.21 6.54 1.67
C LYS A 116 15.42 5.25 1.62
N MET A 117 16.02 4.20 2.12
CA MET A 117 15.43 2.86 2.26
C MET A 117 15.60 2.43 3.73
N PHE A 118 14.57 1.81 4.26
CA PHE A 118 14.53 1.26 5.61
C PHE A 118 14.25 -0.22 5.55
N VAL A 119 15.03 -1.01 6.29
CA VAL A 119 14.87 -2.48 6.35
C VAL A 119 14.76 -2.88 7.80
N VAL A 120 13.79 -3.73 8.09
CA VAL A 120 13.63 -4.36 9.40
C VAL A 120 13.68 -5.87 9.28
N GLY A 121 14.00 -6.53 10.38
CA GLY A 121 13.97 -7.97 10.45
C GLY A 121 14.05 -8.51 11.87
N THR A 122 14.23 -9.81 11.98
CA THR A 122 14.15 -10.53 13.26
C THR A 122 15.51 -10.89 13.84
N SER A 123 16.59 -10.35 13.32
CA SER A 123 17.94 -10.67 13.82
C SER A 123 18.63 -9.50 14.51
N GLY A 124 18.35 -8.27 14.10
CA GLY A 124 18.99 -7.07 14.63
C GLY A 124 18.20 -6.39 15.74
N ASP A 125 16.90 -6.66 15.84
CA ASP A 125 15.95 -5.96 16.71
C ASP A 125 16.03 -4.44 16.48
N ASP A 126 16.24 -4.04 15.22
CA ASP A 126 16.43 -2.64 14.81
C ASP A 126 15.79 -2.32 13.46
N VAL A 127 15.71 -1.03 13.18
CA VAL A 127 15.37 -0.47 11.86
C VAL A 127 16.64 0.07 11.23
N ASN A 128 17.03 -0.45 10.08
CA ASN A 128 18.24 -0.11 9.36
C ASN A 128 17.97 0.94 8.27
N GLU A 129 18.64 2.09 8.32
CA GLU A 129 18.52 3.17 7.34
C GLU A 129 19.66 3.10 6.32
N TYR A 130 19.30 3.22 5.03
CA TYR A 130 20.20 3.35 3.89
C TYR A 130 19.90 4.60 3.09
N THR A 131 20.93 5.23 2.50
CA THR A 131 20.77 6.28 1.49
C THR A 131 21.12 5.76 0.12
N LEU A 132 20.35 6.18 -0.89
CA LEU A 132 20.54 5.88 -2.31
C LEU A 132 20.94 7.16 -3.04
N SER A 133 22.01 7.10 -3.85
CA SER A 133 22.44 8.25 -4.65
C SER A 133 21.48 8.62 -5.78
N VAL A 134 20.63 7.67 -6.18
CA VAL A 134 19.51 7.86 -7.11
C VAL A 134 18.28 7.18 -6.50
N GLY A 135 17.18 7.91 -6.36
CA GLY A 135 15.98 7.41 -5.71
C GLY A 135 15.41 6.16 -6.39
N PHE A 136 15.02 5.18 -5.58
CA PHE A 136 14.50 3.89 -6.03
C PHE A 136 15.43 3.13 -6.98
N ASP A 137 16.73 3.32 -6.87
CA ASP A 137 17.71 2.65 -7.75
C ASP A 137 18.80 1.96 -6.94
N LEU A 138 18.61 0.64 -6.68
CA LEU A 138 19.56 -0.18 -5.94
C LEU A 138 20.83 -0.50 -6.75
N THR A 139 20.89 -0.17 -8.05
CA THR A 139 22.12 -0.20 -8.85
C THR A 139 22.98 1.04 -8.62
N SER A 140 22.43 2.09 -8.01
CA SER A 140 23.14 3.31 -7.65
C SER A 140 24.02 3.07 -6.40
N THR A 141 24.76 4.08 -5.97
CA THR A 141 25.47 3.93 -4.69
C THR A 141 24.47 3.89 -3.54
N VAL A 142 24.40 2.75 -2.86
CA VAL A 142 23.63 2.55 -1.63
C VAL A 142 24.60 2.54 -0.44
N THR A 143 24.31 3.32 0.59
CA THR A 143 25.17 3.45 1.77
C THR A 143 24.33 3.26 3.03
N PHE A 144 24.74 2.32 3.89
CA PHE A 144 24.20 2.20 5.23
C PHE A 144 24.50 3.47 6.04
N VAL A 145 23.49 3.97 6.77
CA VAL A 145 23.60 5.22 7.55
C VAL A 145 23.65 4.94 9.04
N ASP A 146 22.61 4.30 9.57
CA ASP A 146 22.46 4.03 11.01
C ASP A 146 21.42 2.92 11.24
N SER A 147 21.39 2.39 12.45
CA SER A 147 20.35 1.50 12.95
C SER A 147 19.69 2.11 14.19
N PHE A 148 18.37 2.02 14.28
CA PHE A 148 17.64 2.40 15.47
C PHE A 148 17.16 1.14 16.22
N ASP A 149 17.67 0.94 17.43
CA ASP A 149 17.31 -0.17 18.32
C ASP A 149 15.88 -0.06 18.81
N ILE A 150 15.04 -1.05 18.46
CA ILE A 150 13.64 -1.18 18.86
C ILE A 150 13.40 -2.30 19.87
N SER A 151 14.45 -3.00 20.33
CA SER A 151 14.38 -4.16 21.22
C SER A 151 13.66 -3.89 22.54
N GLY A 152 13.57 -2.63 22.97
CA GLY A 152 12.78 -2.23 24.12
C GLY A 152 11.25 -2.40 23.95
N GLN A 153 10.77 -2.49 22.74
CA GLN A 153 9.36 -2.67 22.37
C GLN A 153 9.15 -3.94 21.56
N GLU A 154 10.07 -4.28 20.64
CA GLU A 154 9.93 -5.38 19.70
C GLU A 154 11.26 -6.10 19.44
N GLU A 155 11.34 -7.39 19.71
CA GLU A 155 12.50 -8.26 19.45
C GLU A 155 12.33 -9.08 18.15
N SER A 156 11.22 -8.89 17.41
CA SER A 156 10.92 -9.65 16.19
C SER A 156 10.06 -8.81 15.25
N ALA A 157 10.68 -7.76 14.70
CA ALA A 157 10.00 -6.85 13.76
C ALA A 157 9.71 -7.54 12.42
N TRP A 158 8.51 -7.27 11.89
CA TRP A 158 8.05 -7.85 10.63
C TRP A 158 7.90 -6.81 9.52
N ASP A 159 7.47 -5.61 9.85
CA ASP A 159 7.26 -4.56 8.87
C ASP A 159 7.51 -3.18 9.46
N VAL A 160 7.84 -2.22 8.60
CA VAL A 160 8.05 -0.83 8.94
C VAL A 160 7.36 0.08 7.94
N GLU A 161 6.60 1.04 8.45
CA GLU A 161 5.91 2.04 7.66
C GLU A 161 6.11 3.45 8.22
N PHE A 162 5.93 4.45 7.37
CA PHE A 162 6.05 5.85 7.76
C PHE A 162 4.81 6.65 7.37
N ASN A 163 4.55 7.74 8.10
CA ASN A 163 3.62 8.75 7.63
C ASN A 163 4.23 9.57 6.49
N ASN A 164 3.41 10.39 5.84
CA ASN A 164 3.78 11.10 4.60
C ASN A 164 5.01 12.01 4.70
N ASP A 165 5.32 12.55 5.87
CA ASP A 165 6.49 13.42 6.09
C ASP A 165 7.62 12.73 6.85
N GLY A 166 7.47 11.44 7.16
CA GLY A 166 8.45 10.61 7.84
C GLY A 166 8.67 10.95 9.31
N THR A 167 7.85 11.83 9.89
CA THR A 167 7.97 12.21 11.31
C THR A 167 7.38 11.17 12.26
N LYS A 168 6.65 10.19 11.72
CA LYS A 168 6.15 9.03 12.44
C LYS A 168 6.60 7.76 11.72
N MET A 169 7.00 6.78 12.50
CA MET A 169 7.39 5.44 12.09
C MET A 169 6.52 4.43 12.85
N PHE A 170 6.07 3.42 12.14
CA PHE A 170 5.27 2.33 12.67
C PHE A 170 5.99 1.02 12.42
N VAL A 171 6.05 0.15 13.42
CA VAL A 171 6.69 -1.16 13.34
C VAL A 171 5.72 -2.21 13.80
N THR A 172 5.50 -3.27 13.01
CA THR A 172 4.78 -4.46 13.45
C THR A 172 5.72 -5.48 14.04
N GLY A 173 5.25 -6.28 14.99
CA GLY A 173 6.06 -7.34 15.56
C GLY A 173 5.29 -8.37 16.39
N MET A 174 6.02 -9.34 16.89
CA MET A 174 5.46 -10.51 17.59
C MET A 174 6.09 -10.78 18.96
N SER A 175 7.00 -9.93 19.45
CA SER A 175 7.66 -10.16 20.73
C SER A 175 6.76 -9.79 21.90
N GLY A 176 6.07 -10.77 22.45
CA GLY A 176 5.33 -10.64 23.70
C GLY A 176 3.91 -10.11 23.57
N GLU A 177 3.64 -9.17 22.70
CA GLU A 177 2.30 -8.66 22.36
C GLU A 177 2.19 -8.56 20.83
N THR A 178 1.06 -8.94 20.31
CA THR A 178 0.70 -8.88 18.91
C THR A 178 0.38 -7.43 18.56
N ALA A 179 1.39 -6.66 18.18
CA ALA A 179 1.32 -5.22 18.32
C ALA A 179 1.87 -4.43 17.12
N ILE A 180 1.42 -3.19 17.06
CA ILE A 180 1.96 -2.15 16.19
C ILE A 180 2.50 -1.03 17.10
N HIS A 181 3.77 -0.70 16.94
CA HIS A 181 4.47 0.30 17.73
C HIS A 181 4.60 1.61 16.94
N GLU A 182 4.15 2.73 17.52
CA GLU A 182 4.32 4.07 16.94
C GLU A 182 5.52 4.75 17.58
N TYR A 183 6.37 5.36 16.72
CA TYR A 183 7.49 6.21 17.09
C TYR A 183 7.37 7.56 16.40
N THR A 184 7.93 8.62 17.04
CA THR A 184 8.10 9.93 16.42
C THR A 184 9.56 10.22 16.16
N LEU A 185 9.86 10.83 15.01
CA LEU A 185 11.18 11.26 14.60
C LEU A 185 11.25 12.79 14.62
N SER A 186 12.30 13.37 15.21
CA SER A 186 12.48 14.83 15.23
C SER A 186 12.82 15.42 13.86
N THR A 187 13.33 14.59 12.95
CA THR A 187 13.53 14.88 11.53
C THR A 187 12.95 13.74 10.72
N GLY A 188 12.06 14.04 9.79
CA GLY A 188 11.39 13.02 9.00
C GLY A 188 12.33 12.12 8.22
N PHE A 189 12.08 10.81 8.25
CA PHE A 189 12.91 9.79 7.58
C PHE A 189 14.39 9.81 7.97
N ASP A 190 14.72 10.14 9.23
CA ASP A 190 16.10 10.26 9.68
C ASP A 190 16.27 9.58 11.05
N LEU A 191 16.78 8.33 11.03
CA LEU A 191 16.98 7.53 12.24
C LEU A 191 18.16 8.05 13.09
N THR A 192 19.05 8.88 12.53
CA THR A 192 20.11 9.56 13.29
C THR A 192 19.55 10.70 14.14
N SER A 193 18.30 11.14 13.86
CA SER A 193 17.60 12.15 14.64
C SER A 193 17.06 11.56 15.95
N THR A 194 16.42 12.40 16.79
CA THR A 194 15.79 11.84 18.00
C THR A 194 14.55 11.04 17.62
N VAL A 195 14.58 9.73 17.85
CA VAL A 195 13.46 8.82 17.71
C VAL A 195 12.89 8.51 19.10
N THR A 196 11.58 8.62 19.27
CA THR A 196 10.91 8.44 20.57
C THR A 196 9.71 7.52 20.40
N PHE A 197 9.65 6.45 21.20
CA PHE A 197 8.47 5.59 21.31
C PHE A 197 7.26 6.38 21.83
N VAL A 198 6.09 6.13 21.24
CA VAL A 198 4.82 6.83 21.58
C VAL A 198 3.82 5.89 22.24
N VAL A 199 3.43 4.83 21.55
CA VAL A 199 2.38 3.92 21.99
C VAL A 199 2.49 2.56 21.27
N THR A 200 1.95 1.55 21.92
CA THR A 200 1.67 0.23 21.35
C THR A 200 0.18 0.07 21.10
N PHE A 201 -0.20 -0.31 19.89
CA PHE A 201 -1.56 -0.71 19.54
C PHE A 201 -1.65 -2.23 19.50
N ASP A 202 -2.53 -2.82 20.33
CA ASP A 202 -2.80 -4.26 20.37
C ASP A 202 -3.76 -4.65 19.24
N ALA A 203 -3.26 -5.43 18.26
CA ALA A 203 -4.02 -5.98 17.15
C ALA A 203 -4.55 -7.41 17.40
N SER A 204 -4.26 -8.01 18.54
CA SER A 204 -4.57 -9.42 18.87
C SER A 204 -6.06 -9.78 18.85
N GLY A 205 -6.91 -8.76 18.94
CA GLY A 205 -8.37 -8.95 18.86
C GLY A 205 -8.84 -9.44 17.49
N GLN A 206 -8.07 -9.21 16.43
CA GLN A 206 -8.37 -9.63 15.07
C GLN A 206 -7.41 -10.69 14.57
N ASP A 207 -6.12 -10.52 14.79
CA ASP A 207 -5.13 -11.54 14.46
C ASP A 207 -4.05 -11.64 15.54
N ASN A 208 -3.65 -12.87 15.89
CA ASN A 208 -2.62 -13.12 16.88
C ASN A 208 -1.20 -13.16 16.27
N ARG A 209 -1.07 -12.87 14.98
CA ARG A 209 0.19 -12.77 14.22
C ARG A 209 0.09 -11.68 13.14
N PRO A 210 -0.09 -10.39 13.50
CA PRO A 210 0.01 -9.32 12.54
C PRO A 210 1.42 -9.29 11.96
N ARG A 211 1.50 -9.10 10.67
CA ARG A 211 2.75 -9.10 9.91
C ARG A 211 2.94 -7.76 9.22
N GLY A 212 2.46 -7.64 8.00
CA GLY A 212 2.52 -6.42 7.21
C GLY A 212 1.43 -5.42 7.58
N MET A 213 1.71 -4.15 7.33
CA MET A 213 0.72 -3.08 7.48
C MET A 213 0.85 -2.05 6.37
N ALA A 214 -0.23 -1.36 6.09
CA ALA A 214 -0.25 -0.21 5.20
C ALA A 214 -1.26 0.83 5.68
N PHE A 215 -1.08 2.07 5.24
CA PHE A 215 -2.03 3.15 5.47
C PHE A 215 -2.61 3.65 4.15
N ASN A 216 -3.81 4.23 4.21
CA ASN A 216 -4.28 5.05 3.11
C ASN A 216 -3.55 6.42 3.12
N ASN A 217 -3.71 7.21 2.05
CA ASN A 217 -2.92 8.43 1.83
C ASN A 217 -3.00 9.48 2.95
N ASP A 218 -4.08 9.54 3.71
CA ASP A 218 -4.25 10.49 4.82
C ASP A 218 -4.09 9.84 6.21
N GLY A 219 -3.76 8.55 6.25
CA GLY A 219 -3.56 7.78 7.47
C GLY A 219 -4.81 7.51 8.29
N THR A 220 -6.00 7.86 7.78
CA THR A 220 -7.26 7.62 8.49
C THR A 220 -7.73 6.18 8.43
N LYS A 221 -7.12 5.37 7.55
CA LYS A 221 -7.27 3.93 7.50
C LYS A 221 -5.92 3.25 7.66
N MET A 222 -5.93 2.18 8.42
CA MET A 222 -4.82 1.25 8.59
C MET A 222 -5.29 -0.15 8.18
N PHE A 223 -4.45 -0.84 7.43
CA PHE A 223 -4.65 -2.21 6.98
C PHE A 223 -3.57 -3.06 7.61
N VAL A 224 -3.93 -4.19 8.19
CA VAL A 224 -3.01 -5.10 8.85
C VAL A 224 -3.24 -6.50 8.32
N VAL A 225 -2.21 -7.10 7.78
CA VAL A 225 -2.26 -8.50 7.33
C VAL A 225 -2.03 -9.41 8.50
N GLY A 226 -2.93 -10.38 8.66
CA GLY A 226 -2.89 -11.40 9.69
C GLY A 226 -2.51 -12.76 9.14
N TYR A 227 -1.35 -13.29 9.56
CA TYR A 227 -0.90 -14.62 9.16
C TYR A 227 -1.82 -15.74 9.67
N SER A 228 -2.41 -15.56 10.86
CA SER A 228 -3.25 -16.59 11.47
C SER A 228 -4.71 -16.52 11.04
N GLY A 229 -5.18 -15.31 10.69
CA GLY A 229 -6.53 -15.09 10.17
C GLY A 229 -6.61 -15.29 8.66
N GLU A 230 -5.46 -15.28 7.98
CA GLU A 230 -5.37 -15.33 6.52
C GLU A 230 -6.23 -14.24 5.89
N ASP A 231 -6.17 -13.04 6.49
CA ASP A 231 -7.03 -11.92 6.12
C ASP A 231 -6.32 -10.57 6.19
N VAL A 232 -6.96 -9.56 5.59
CA VAL A 232 -6.59 -8.14 5.69
C VAL A 232 -7.58 -7.47 6.64
N ASN A 233 -7.13 -7.09 7.81
CA ASN A 233 -7.90 -6.40 8.83
C ASN A 233 -7.90 -4.90 8.60
N VAL A 234 -9.08 -4.28 8.50
CA VAL A 234 -9.25 -2.85 8.22
C VAL A 234 -9.62 -2.10 9.51
N TYR A 235 -8.87 -1.04 9.79
CA TYR A 235 -9.12 -0.13 10.92
C TYR A 235 -9.30 1.29 10.42
N THR A 236 -10.09 2.08 11.16
CA THR A 236 -10.17 3.53 10.99
C THR A 236 -9.57 4.23 12.19
N LEU A 237 -8.82 5.31 11.92
CA LEU A 237 -8.22 6.18 12.92
C LEU A 237 -8.95 7.52 12.95
N SER A 238 -9.32 8.01 14.14
CA SER A 238 -9.99 9.31 14.27
C SER A 238 -9.08 10.50 13.96
N THR A 239 -7.76 10.29 14.03
CA THR A 239 -6.71 11.20 13.55
C THR A 239 -5.73 10.40 12.71
N GLY A 240 -5.47 10.82 11.48
CA GLY A 240 -4.61 10.08 10.56
C GLY A 240 -3.20 9.89 11.11
N PHE A 241 -2.65 8.68 10.93
CA PHE A 241 -1.31 8.29 11.39
C PHE A 241 -1.10 8.49 12.90
N ASP A 242 -2.13 8.28 13.73
CA ASP A 242 -2.05 8.50 15.18
C ASP A 242 -2.71 7.35 15.95
N LEU A 243 -1.91 6.40 16.42
CA LEU A 243 -2.38 5.25 17.19
C LEU A 243 -2.80 5.63 18.63
N THR A 244 -2.49 6.83 19.10
CA THR A 244 -3.04 7.35 20.36
C THR A 244 -4.48 7.84 20.21
N SER A 245 -4.93 8.06 18.97
CA SER A 245 -6.30 8.43 18.65
C SER A 245 -7.25 7.22 18.79
N THR A 246 -8.55 7.44 18.56
CA THR A 246 -9.48 6.29 18.55
C THR A 246 -9.24 5.46 17.31
N VAL A 247 -8.75 4.23 17.48
CA VAL A 247 -8.62 3.21 16.44
C VAL A 247 -9.81 2.25 16.55
N THR A 248 -10.51 2.04 15.44
CA THR A 248 -11.72 1.20 15.40
C THR A 248 -11.60 0.17 14.29
N PHE A 249 -11.74 -1.11 14.65
CA PHE A 249 -11.85 -2.18 13.66
C PHE A 249 -13.15 -2.01 12.84
N VAL A 250 -13.03 -2.20 11.53
CA VAL A 250 -14.14 -2.06 10.59
C VAL A 250 -14.67 -3.42 10.14
N ASP A 251 -13.78 -4.22 9.56
CA ASP A 251 -14.08 -5.54 8.97
C ASP A 251 -12.78 -6.19 8.52
N SER A 252 -12.84 -7.47 8.10
CA SER A 252 -11.71 -8.15 7.48
C SER A 252 -12.05 -8.68 6.10
N PHE A 253 -11.03 -8.81 5.25
CA PHE A 253 -11.11 -9.39 3.91
C PHE A 253 -10.27 -10.66 3.85
N ASP A 254 -10.94 -11.78 3.61
CA ASP A 254 -10.36 -13.11 3.52
C ASP A 254 -9.53 -13.25 2.23
N VAL A 255 -8.25 -13.61 2.35
CA VAL A 255 -7.32 -13.87 1.24
C VAL A 255 -6.87 -15.34 1.20
N SER A 256 -7.44 -16.20 2.04
CA SER A 256 -7.06 -17.61 2.20
C SER A 256 -7.25 -18.48 0.95
N ASN A 257 -8.03 -17.99 -0.01
CA ASN A 257 -8.19 -18.72 -1.28
C ASN A 257 -6.98 -18.58 -2.20
N GLU A 258 -6.27 -17.46 -2.09
CA GLU A 258 -5.11 -17.13 -2.92
C GLU A 258 -3.80 -17.35 -2.15
N ASP A 259 -3.85 -17.27 -0.80
CA ASP A 259 -2.66 -17.44 0.04
C ASP A 259 -3.02 -17.89 1.45
N ASP A 260 -2.42 -18.98 1.93
CA ASP A 260 -2.60 -19.53 3.29
C ASP A 260 -1.53 -19.03 4.28
N GLY A 261 -0.74 -18.04 3.90
CA GLY A 261 0.30 -17.44 4.72
C GLY A 261 0.63 -16.00 4.35
N PRO A 262 -0.35 -15.08 4.32
CA PRO A 262 -0.10 -13.70 3.97
C PRO A 262 0.81 -13.01 4.98
N VAL A 263 1.80 -12.26 4.50
CA VAL A 263 2.84 -11.66 5.34
C VAL A 263 3.04 -10.16 5.15
N ASP A 264 2.60 -9.60 4.00
CA ASP A 264 2.74 -8.17 3.76
C ASP A 264 1.65 -7.64 2.84
N ILE A 265 1.44 -6.33 2.86
CA ILE A 265 0.41 -5.62 2.10
C ILE A 265 0.93 -4.28 1.60
N ALA A 266 0.69 -4.01 0.32
CA ALA A 266 0.94 -2.69 -0.26
C ALA A 266 -0.24 -2.22 -1.11
N PHE A 267 -0.31 -0.92 -1.37
CA PHE A 267 -1.31 -0.33 -2.25
C PHE A 267 -0.64 0.53 -3.33
N ASN A 268 -1.32 0.68 -4.46
CA ASN A 268 -0.95 1.75 -5.37
C ASN A 268 -1.43 3.12 -4.83
N ASN A 269 -0.90 4.22 -5.36
CA ASN A 269 -1.15 5.58 -4.87
C ASN A 269 -2.63 6.00 -4.85
N THR A 270 -3.46 5.37 -5.66
CA THR A 270 -4.92 5.66 -5.69
C THR A 270 -5.73 4.74 -4.81
N GLY A 271 -5.09 3.73 -4.22
CA GLY A 271 -5.76 2.68 -3.49
C GLY A 271 -6.70 1.83 -4.35
N SER A 272 -6.55 1.86 -5.67
CA SER A 272 -7.38 1.06 -6.58
C SER A 272 -6.83 -0.34 -6.79
N LYS A 273 -5.60 -0.59 -6.35
CA LYS A 273 -4.97 -1.91 -6.30
C LYS A 273 -4.38 -2.16 -4.93
N MET A 274 -4.51 -3.38 -4.47
CA MET A 274 -3.90 -3.94 -3.27
C MET A 274 -3.03 -5.11 -3.68
N PHE A 275 -1.89 -5.26 -3.04
CA PHE A 275 -0.93 -6.35 -3.23
C PHE A 275 -0.71 -7.03 -1.90
N VAL A 276 -0.78 -8.36 -1.87
CA VAL A 276 -0.55 -9.19 -0.68
C VAL A 276 0.58 -10.16 -0.99
N VAL A 277 1.57 -10.22 -0.14
CA VAL A 277 2.70 -11.18 -0.27
C VAL A 277 2.35 -12.46 0.44
N GLY A 278 2.43 -13.57 -0.27
CA GLY A 278 2.30 -14.93 0.23
C GLY A 278 3.64 -15.54 0.61
N LEU A 279 3.69 -16.10 1.83
CA LEU A 279 4.89 -16.78 2.32
C LEU A 279 5.05 -18.19 1.77
N ASN A 280 3.93 -18.91 1.63
CA ASN A 280 3.99 -20.34 1.36
C ASN A 280 4.16 -20.66 -0.11
N ASP A 281 3.67 -19.78 -0.98
CA ASP A 281 3.71 -19.94 -2.43
C ASP A 281 4.75 -19.05 -3.11
N ASP A 282 5.43 -18.16 -2.35
CA ASP A 282 6.38 -17.16 -2.87
C ASP A 282 5.75 -16.32 -3.99
N GLU A 283 4.51 -15.88 -3.76
CA GLU A 283 3.73 -15.11 -4.73
C GLU A 283 3.36 -13.72 -4.21
N ILE A 284 3.13 -12.81 -5.16
CA ILE A 284 2.52 -11.52 -4.89
C ILE A 284 1.14 -11.49 -5.53
N ASN A 285 0.11 -11.52 -4.70
CA ASN A 285 -1.29 -11.54 -5.10
C ASN A 285 -1.80 -10.11 -5.30
N SER A 286 -2.32 -9.80 -6.50
CA SER A 286 -2.89 -8.49 -6.84
C SER A 286 -4.41 -8.52 -6.78
N TYR A 287 -4.99 -7.45 -6.20
CA TYR A 287 -6.43 -7.27 -6.11
C TYR A 287 -6.85 -5.91 -6.66
N SER A 288 -7.87 -5.90 -7.51
CA SER A 288 -8.53 -4.68 -7.96
C SER A 288 -9.61 -4.25 -6.98
N LEU A 289 -9.56 -2.99 -6.53
CA LEU A 289 -10.50 -2.42 -5.57
C LEU A 289 -11.57 -1.58 -6.27
N SER A 290 -12.82 -1.75 -5.85
CA SER A 290 -13.98 -1.07 -6.46
C SER A 290 -13.97 0.46 -6.28
N CYS A 291 -13.29 0.94 -5.25
CA CYS A 291 -12.92 2.35 -5.05
C CYS A 291 -11.70 2.43 -4.15
N GLY A 292 -11.00 3.57 -4.15
CA GLY A 292 -9.73 3.72 -3.46
C GLY A 292 -9.77 3.26 -2.01
N PHE A 293 -8.85 2.37 -1.65
CA PHE A 293 -8.70 1.82 -0.29
C PHE A 293 -9.97 1.20 0.31
N LYS A 294 -10.88 0.70 -0.53
CA LYS A 294 -12.02 -0.07 -0.07
C LYS A 294 -11.76 -1.55 -0.25
N VAL A 295 -11.35 -2.19 0.82
CA VAL A 295 -10.97 -3.62 0.85
C VAL A 295 -12.19 -4.49 1.16
N THR A 296 -13.09 -4.04 2.05
CA THR A 296 -14.22 -4.82 2.51
C THR A 296 -15.58 -4.30 2.01
N ASN A 297 -16.59 -5.16 2.01
CA ASN A 297 -17.95 -4.78 1.63
C ASN A 297 -18.66 -3.90 2.67
N SER A 298 -18.20 -3.90 3.91
CA SER A 298 -18.72 -3.04 4.99
C SER A 298 -18.39 -1.57 4.78
N GLU A 299 -17.33 -1.29 4.02
CA GLU A 299 -16.92 0.07 3.67
C GLU A 299 -17.79 0.63 2.55
N LYS A 300 -18.01 1.94 2.57
CA LYS A 300 -18.72 2.65 1.51
C LYS A 300 -17.74 3.39 0.63
N CYS A 301 -17.92 3.29 -0.69
CA CYS A 301 -17.24 4.23 -1.58
C CYS A 301 -17.74 5.65 -1.29
N GLU A 302 -16.83 6.60 -1.19
CA GLU A 302 -17.23 8.01 -1.21
C GLU A 302 -17.92 8.29 -2.55
N GLU A 303 -19.20 8.66 -2.48
CA GLU A 303 -19.88 9.11 -3.70
C GLU A 303 -19.16 10.38 -4.19
N PRO A 304 -18.84 10.47 -5.50
CA PRO A 304 -18.33 11.73 -6.04
C PRO A 304 -19.30 12.85 -5.64
N PRO A 305 -18.80 14.04 -5.30
CA PRO A 305 -19.63 15.14 -4.80
C PRO A 305 -20.82 15.31 -5.73
N LYS A 306 -22.02 15.07 -5.21
CA LYS A 306 -23.27 15.25 -5.98
C LYS A 306 -23.26 16.69 -6.45
N ILE A 307 -23.17 16.89 -7.77
CA ILE A 307 -23.35 18.21 -8.35
C ILE A 307 -24.78 18.62 -8.01
N LYS A 308 -24.94 19.38 -6.92
CA LYS A 308 -26.24 19.73 -6.35
C LYS A 308 -27.11 20.57 -7.31
N ASP A 309 -26.49 21.12 -8.37
CA ASP A 309 -27.23 21.96 -9.31
C ASP A 309 -26.67 21.91 -10.75
N VAL A 310 -26.81 20.76 -11.39
CA VAL A 310 -26.55 20.64 -12.84
C VAL A 310 -27.44 21.59 -13.64
N ARG A 311 -28.65 21.92 -13.14
CA ARG A 311 -29.58 22.84 -13.80
C ARG A 311 -29.04 24.27 -13.82
N GLY A 312 -28.51 24.75 -12.69
CA GLY A 312 -27.90 26.08 -12.62
C GLY A 312 -26.70 26.25 -13.52
N ILE A 313 -25.84 25.20 -13.64
CA ILE A 313 -24.68 25.22 -14.53
C ILE A 313 -25.12 25.27 -16.03
N VAL A 314 -26.09 24.45 -16.40
CA VAL A 314 -26.62 24.40 -17.78
C VAL A 314 -27.32 25.71 -18.13
N ASP A 315 -28.13 26.26 -17.23
CA ASP A 315 -28.83 27.54 -17.44
C ASP A 315 -27.84 28.72 -17.53
N ALA A 316 -26.76 28.74 -16.77
CA ALA A 316 -25.70 29.73 -16.87
C ALA A 316 -24.96 29.66 -18.22
N GLN A 317 -24.66 28.45 -18.71
CA GLN A 317 -24.03 28.27 -20.03
C GLN A 317 -24.95 28.66 -21.19
N ILE A 318 -26.26 28.34 -21.09
CA ILE A 318 -27.27 28.75 -22.08
C ILE A 318 -27.42 30.28 -22.15
N ASN A 319 -27.43 30.94 -20.99
CA ASN A 319 -27.53 32.38 -20.91
C ASN A 319 -26.27 33.08 -21.47
N THR A 320 -25.10 32.53 -21.25
CA THR A 320 -23.82 33.00 -21.81
C THR A 320 -23.84 32.87 -23.35
N ALA A 321 -24.27 31.74 -23.85
CA ALA A 321 -24.38 31.49 -25.30
C ALA A 321 -25.42 32.43 -26.00
N LYS A 322 -26.54 32.74 -25.32
CA LYS A 322 -27.53 33.70 -25.84
C LYS A 322 -26.97 35.11 -25.93
N LYS A 323 -26.21 35.54 -24.93
CA LYS A 323 -25.59 36.86 -24.93
C LYS A 323 -24.57 37.05 -26.06
N ILE A 324 -23.81 35.99 -26.38
CA ILE A 324 -22.88 36.00 -27.51
C ILE A 324 -23.61 36.14 -28.86
N VAL A 325 -24.79 35.53 -28.99
CA VAL A 325 -25.59 35.58 -30.23
C VAL A 325 -26.33 36.94 -30.39
N GLU A 326 -26.65 37.64 -29.30
CA GLU A 326 -27.29 38.93 -29.30
C GLU A 326 -26.29 40.08 -29.54
N ASP A 327 -25.00 39.86 -29.24
CA ASP A 327 -23.92 40.83 -29.44
C ASP A 327 -23.20 40.69 -30.79
N THR A 328 -23.64 39.76 -31.68
CA THR A 328 -23.16 39.56 -33.08
C THR A 328 -24.25 39.86 -34.08
#